data_85c7437d59d792c157d5706d6a05a844
#
_entry.id   85c7437d59d792c157d5706d6a05a844
#
_cell.length_a   1.000
_cell.length_b   1.000
_cell.length_c   1.000
_cell.angle_alpha   90.00
_cell.angle_beta   90.00
_cell.angle_gamma   90.00
#
_symmetry.space_group_name_H-M   'P 1'
#
loop_
_entity.id
_entity.type
_entity.pdbx_description
1 polymer ?
#
loop_
_entity_poly.entity_id
_entity_poly.type
_entity_poly.pdbx_seq_one_letter_code
_entity_poly.pdbx_strand_id
1 'polypeptide(L)'
;MASLSSRARRAVAFGTCAALCVLLLSGPSRAGELVMFERSGCPWCQRFDAEISPIYDRTDEGRQAPLRRVDMRAGVPGDLALAAPVRFAPTFVLVEEGREVGRITGYMSDDAFWGMLGSLIHKPAQSQ
;
A
#
# COMPACT_ATOMS: atom_id res chain seq x y z
N MET A 1 10.99 27.01 -73.62
CA MET A 1 10.78 25.56 -73.69
C MET A 1 11.15 24.92 -72.41
N ALA A 2 10.35 24.00 -71.99
CA ALA A 2 10.49 23.14 -70.83
C ALA A 2 10.11 23.75 -69.47
N SER A 3 8.89 23.54 -69.14
CA SER A 3 8.27 23.51 -67.87
C SER A 3 8.91 22.44 -66.97
N LEU A 4 9.34 22.78 -65.78
CA LEU A 4 9.68 21.81 -64.73
C LEU A 4 8.83 22.07 -63.50
N SER A 5 7.95 21.18 -63.36
CA SER A 5 6.95 20.94 -62.40
C SER A 5 7.46 20.97 -60.95
N SER A 6 6.91 21.87 -60.15
CA SER A 6 7.04 21.87 -58.70
C SER A 6 6.14 20.80 -58.12
N ARG A 7 6.72 19.72 -57.65
CA ARG A 7 6.09 18.74 -56.77
C ARG A 7 7.10 18.18 -55.78
N ALA A 8 7.26 18.86 -54.66
CA ALA A 8 7.80 18.25 -53.46
C ALA A 8 7.77 19.24 -52.29
N ARG A 9 6.65 19.37 -51.61
CA ARG A 9 6.59 19.92 -50.25
C ARG A 9 5.23 19.58 -49.66
N ARG A 10 5.08 18.40 -49.13
CA ARG A 10 4.06 18.06 -48.15
C ARG A 10 4.33 16.67 -47.61
N ALA A 11 5.18 16.57 -46.60
CA ALA A 11 5.17 15.45 -45.65
C ALA A 11 6.24 15.70 -44.58
N VAL A 12 5.96 16.44 -43.58
CA VAL A 12 6.56 16.31 -42.24
C VAL A 12 5.71 17.14 -41.28
N ALA A 13 4.73 16.57 -40.64
CA ALA A 13 4.13 17.10 -39.45
C ALA A 13 3.10 16.12 -38.87
N PHE A 14 3.49 14.90 -38.57
CA PHE A 14 2.70 14.01 -37.72
C PHE A 14 3.64 13.05 -37.01
N GLY A 15 4.23 13.44 -35.92
CA GLY A 15 5.15 12.53 -35.26
C GLY A 15 5.65 12.93 -33.87
N THR A 16 5.08 13.95 -33.23
CA THR A 16 5.64 14.40 -31.94
C THR A 16 4.64 14.53 -30.80
N CYS A 17 3.42 14.03 -30.94
CA CYS A 17 2.40 14.13 -29.88
C CYS A 17 2.13 12.82 -29.11
N ALA A 18 2.72 11.70 -29.51
CA ALA A 18 2.45 10.40 -28.88
C ALA A 18 3.40 10.04 -27.72
N ALA A 19 4.50 10.77 -27.53
CA ALA A 19 5.51 10.44 -26.52
C ALA A 19 5.30 11.10 -25.16
N LEU A 20 4.34 12.02 -25.01
CA LEU A 20 4.17 12.79 -23.77
C LEU A 20 3.04 12.28 -22.86
N CYS A 21 2.29 11.26 -23.24
CA CYS A 21 1.16 10.74 -22.44
C CYS A 21 1.49 9.57 -21.53
N VAL A 22 2.71 9.04 -21.52
CA VAL A 22 3.06 7.83 -20.74
C VAL A 22 3.59 8.16 -19.34
N LEU A 23 3.86 9.42 -19.02
CA LEU A 23 4.51 9.82 -17.75
C LEU A 23 3.58 10.21 -16.61
N LEU A 24 2.25 10.10 -16.75
CA LEU A 24 1.30 10.58 -15.74
C LEU A 24 0.51 9.48 -15.01
N LEU A 25 0.90 8.22 -15.12
CA LEU A 25 0.24 7.09 -14.44
C LEU A 25 1.03 6.51 -13.26
N SER A 26 2.05 7.22 -12.78
CA SER A 26 2.69 6.86 -11.52
C SER A 26 1.85 7.41 -10.36
N GLY A 27 0.72 6.76 -10.09
CA GLY A 27 0.01 6.95 -8.82
C GLY A 27 0.91 6.55 -7.65
N PRO A 28 0.64 7.01 -6.43
CA PRO A 28 1.43 6.63 -5.26
C PRO A 28 1.46 5.10 -5.17
N SER A 29 2.67 4.54 -5.24
CA SER A 29 2.87 3.10 -5.03
C SER A 29 2.45 2.78 -3.60
N ARG A 30 1.40 1.99 -3.43
CA ARG A 30 1.00 1.48 -2.12
C ARG A 30 1.90 0.32 -1.77
N ALA A 31 2.44 0.32 -0.55
CA ALA A 31 3.16 -0.85 -0.01
C ALA A 31 2.21 -2.04 0.20
N GLY A 32 0.90 -1.75 0.38
CA GLY A 32 -0.11 -2.76 0.59
C GLY A 32 -1.26 -2.25 1.46
N GLU A 33 -1.76 -3.10 2.32
CA GLU A 33 -2.80 -2.84 3.29
C GLU A 33 -2.33 -3.31 4.67
N LEU A 34 -2.57 -2.51 5.71
CA LEU A 34 -2.32 -2.94 7.09
C LEU A 34 -3.61 -3.47 7.69
N VAL A 35 -3.67 -4.77 7.92
CA VAL A 35 -4.85 -5.43 8.51
C VAL A 35 -4.66 -5.57 10.02
N MET A 36 -5.48 -4.89 10.81
CA MET A 36 -5.51 -4.99 12.25
C MET A 36 -6.55 -6.02 12.66
N PHE A 37 -6.10 -7.14 13.21
CA PHE A 37 -6.96 -8.12 13.87
C PHE A 37 -7.18 -7.71 15.30
N GLU A 38 -8.43 -7.47 15.64
CA GLU A 38 -8.85 -6.96 16.95
C GLU A 38 -10.00 -7.78 17.56
N ARG A 39 -10.32 -7.53 18.81
CA ARG A 39 -11.50 -8.09 19.49
C ARG A 39 -12.06 -7.12 20.50
N SER A 40 -13.34 -7.27 20.80
CA SER A 40 -14.02 -6.50 21.85
C SER A 40 -13.36 -6.70 23.21
N GLY A 41 -13.25 -5.62 23.99
CA GLY A 41 -12.68 -5.67 25.33
C GLY A 41 -11.15 -5.82 25.39
N CYS A 42 -10.46 -5.59 24.30
CA CYS A 42 -9.01 -5.64 24.23
C CYS A 42 -8.39 -4.29 24.66
N PRO A 43 -7.72 -4.21 25.82
CA PRO A 43 -7.15 -2.95 26.32
C PRO A 43 -6.06 -2.39 25.40
N TRP A 44 -5.26 -3.24 24.78
CA TRP A 44 -4.21 -2.84 23.86
C TRP A 44 -4.76 -2.31 22.54
N CYS A 45 -5.89 -2.86 22.06
CA CYS A 45 -6.60 -2.32 20.91
C CYS A 45 -7.15 -0.92 21.22
N GLN A 46 -7.72 -0.72 22.40
CA GLN A 46 -8.21 0.60 22.84
C GLN A 46 -7.08 1.62 22.95
N ARG A 47 -5.93 1.19 23.43
CA ARG A 47 -4.75 2.05 23.51
C ARG A 47 -4.25 2.47 22.11
N PHE A 48 -4.18 1.54 21.16
CA PHE A 48 -3.91 1.85 19.75
C PHE A 48 -4.93 2.85 19.20
N ASP A 49 -6.21 2.67 19.53
CA ASP A 49 -7.28 3.55 19.09
C ASP A 49 -7.14 4.98 19.63
N ALA A 50 -6.62 5.12 20.83
CA ALA A 50 -6.39 6.43 21.43
C ALA A 50 -5.14 7.12 20.89
N GLU A 51 -4.06 6.38 20.65
CA GLU A 51 -2.74 6.93 20.36
C GLU A 51 -2.45 7.02 18.85
N ILE A 52 -2.87 6.04 18.06
CA ILE A 52 -2.48 5.88 16.65
C ILE A 52 -3.63 6.14 15.67
N SER A 53 -4.79 5.53 15.90
CA SER A 53 -5.92 5.62 14.95
C SER A 53 -6.28 7.04 14.54
N PRO A 54 -6.27 8.08 15.40
CA PRO A 54 -6.67 9.43 15.02
C PRO A 54 -5.74 10.09 14.01
N ILE A 55 -4.50 9.62 13.92
CA ILE A 55 -3.47 10.22 13.06
C ILE A 55 -3.04 9.31 11.92
N TYR A 56 -3.34 8.01 11.97
CA TYR A 56 -2.80 6.99 11.07
C TYR A 56 -2.94 7.36 9.58
N ASP A 57 -4.14 7.69 9.14
CA ASP A 57 -4.42 7.99 7.72
C ASP A 57 -3.71 9.23 7.19
N ARG A 58 -3.21 10.10 8.10
CA ARG A 58 -2.49 11.33 7.75
C ARG A 58 -0.99 11.13 7.66
N THR A 59 -0.48 9.98 8.08
CA THR A 59 0.95 9.64 8.01
C THR A 59 1.33 9.08 6.65
N ASP A 60 2.62 9.06 6.35
CA ASP A 60 3.13 8.46 5.12
C ASP A 60 2.90 6.94 5.11
N GLU A 61 3.05 6.29 6.25
CA GLU A 61 2.78 4.87 6.44
C GLU A 61 1.30 4.54 6.20
N GLY A 62 0.40 5.34 6.76
CA GLY A 62 -1.05 5.15 6.58
C GLY A 62 -1.51 5.35 5.13
N ARG A 63 -0.85 6.24 4.39
CA ARG A 63 -1.10 6.41 2.95
C ARG A 63 -0.57 5.25 2.12
N GLN A 64 0.58 4.69 2.49
CA GLN A 64 1.19 3.56 1.80
C GLN A 64 0.48 2.24 2.12
N ALA A 65 0.02 2.06 3.36
CA ALA A 65 -0.66 0.88 3.85
C ALA A 65 -1.93 1.25 4.62
N PRO A 66 -3.04 1.58 3.93
CA PRO A 66 -4.30 1.91 4.59
C PRO A 66 -4.73 0.86 5.59
N LEU A 67 -5.30 1.31 6.73
CA LEU A 67 -5.73 0.43 7.82
C LEU A 67 -7.08 -0.24 7.51
N ARG A 68 -7.11 -1.56 7.59
CA ARG A 68 -8.33 -2.37 7.57
C ARG A 68 -8.49 -3.10 8.89
N ARG A 69 -9.67 -3.05 9.48
CA ARG A 69 -9.97 -3.72 10.76
C ARG A 69 -10.73 -5.02 10.55
N VAL A 70 -10.36 -6.04 11.29
CA VAL A 70 -10.98 -7.36 11.26
C VAL A 70 -11.22 -7.85 12.69
N ASP A 71 -12.47 -8.17 13.02
CA ASP A 71 -12.77 -8.85 14.28
C ASP A 71 -12.29 -10.30 14.21
N MET A 72 -11.43 -10.71 15.13
CA MET A 72 -10.88 -12.07 15.18
C MET A 72 -11.96 -13.15 15.26
N ARG A 73 -13.15 -12.83 15.80
CA ARG A 73 -14.29 -13.76 15.88
C ARG A 73 -14.92 -14.05 14.52
N ALA A 74 -14.77 -13.14 13.57
CA ALA A 74 -15.24 -13.34 12.21
C ALA A 74 -14.35 -14.26 11.38
N GLY A 75 -13.18 -14.61 11.90
CA GLY A 75 -12.18 -15.40 11.18
C GLY A 75 -11.35 -14.55 10.20
N VAL A 76 -10.50 -15.21 9.45
CA VAL A 76 -9.67 -14.57 8.44
C VAL A 76 -10.50 -14.33 7.17
N PRO A 77 -10.55 -13.09 6.65
CA PRO A 77 -11.19 -12.81 5.37
C PRO A 77 -10.63 -13.70 4.24
N GLY A 78 -11.51 -14.16 3.35
CA GLY A 78 -11.15 -15.10 2.29
C GLY A 78 -10.23 -14.55 1.21
N ASP A 79 -10.06 -13.21 1.17
CA ASP A 79 -9.14 -12.51 0.27
C ASP A 79 -7.71 -12.40 0.83
N LEU A 80 -7.46 -12.92 2.05
CA LEU A 80 -6.16 -12.86 2.71
C LEU A 80 -5.50 -14.23 2.84
N ALA A 81 -4.23 -14.29 2.47
CA ALA A 81 -3.36 -15.45 2.70
C ALA A 81 -2.33 -15.10 3.79
N LEU A 82 -2.58 -15.58 5.01
CA LEU A 82 -1.71 -15.34 6.15
C LEU A 82 -0.61 -16.40 6.25
N ALA A 83 0.59 -15.99 6.69
CA ALA A 83 1.72 -16.89 6.92
C ALA A 83 1.52 -17.83 8.12
N ALA A 84 0.72 -17.39 9.10
CA ALA A 84 0.41 -18.15 10.31
C ALA A 84 -0.94 -17.69 10.89
N PRO A 85 -1.61 -18.51 11.73
CA PRO A 85 -2.80 -18.09 12.45
C PRO A 85 -2.56 -16.84 13.31
N VAL A 86 -3.59 -16.00 13.41
CA VAL A 86 -3.61 -14.85 14.34
C VAL A 86 -4.16 -15.33 15.68
N ARG A 87 -3.36 -15.21 16.75
CA ARG A 87 -3.70 -15.72 18.08
C ARG A 87 -3.89 -14.63 19.13
N PHE A 88 -3.39 -13.43 18.88
CA PHE A 88 -3.36 -12.32 19.83
C PHE A 88 -3.99 -11.07 19.24
N ALA A 89 -4.63 -10.26 20.08
CA ALA A 89 -5.18 -8.97 19.72
C ALA A 89 -4.43 -7.84 20.47
N PRO A 90 -4.05 -6.75 19.79
CA PRO A 90 -4.10 -6.60 18.35
C PRO A 90 -2.96 -7.33 17.65
N THR A 91 -3.17 -7.79 16.43
CA THR A 91 -2.10 -8.20 15.51
C THR A 91 -2.28 -7.40 14.22
N PHE A 92 -1.21 -6.76 13.78
CA PHE A 92 -1.19 -5.98 12.55
C PHE A 92 -0.43 -6.76 11.48
N VAL A 93 -1.11 -7.05 10.39
CA VAL A 93 -0.53 -7.83 9.28
C VAL A 93 -0.42 -6.91 8.07
N LEU A 94 0.81 -6.68 7.61
CA LEU A 94 1.04 -6.00 6.33
C LEU A 94 0.81 -6.99 5.20
N VAL A 95 -0.07 -6.61 4.28
CA VAL A 95 -0.53 -7.46 3.18
C VAL A 95 -0.26 -6.77 1.86
N GLU A 96 0.36 -7.47 0.93
CA GLU A 96 0.53 -7.04 -0.46
C GLU A 96 -0.13 -8.07 -1.38
N GLU A 97 -1.00 -7.60 -2.27
CA GLU A 97 -1.75 -8.48 -3.19
C GLU A 97 -2.43 -9.67 -2.49
N GLY A 98 -3.02 -9.41 -1.31
CA GLY A 98 -3.71 -10.42 -0.51
C GLY A 98 -2.79 -11.34 0.30
N ARG A 99 -1.48 -11.20 0.25
CA ARG A 99 -0.51 -12.03 0.96
C ARG A 99 0.17 -11.28 2.10
N GLU A 100 0.31 -11.94 3.23
CA GLU A 100 1.12 -11.42 4.32
C GLU A 100 2.58 -11.29 3.92
N VAL A 101 3.15 -10.08 4.13
CA VAL A 101 4.58 -9.80 3.95
C VAL A 101 5.29 -9.56 5.27
N GLY A 102 4.54 -9.38 6.36
CA GLY A 102 5.06 -9.26 7.71
C GLY A 102 3.96 -8.93 8.70
N ARG A 103 4.26 -8.99 9.99
CA ARG A 103 3.30 -8.66 11.05
C ARG A 103 3.95 -8.05 12.27
N ILE A 104 3.11 -7.35 13.02
CA ILE A 104 3.40 -6.84 14.36
C ILE A 104 2.39 -7.49 15.29
N THR A 105 2.86 -8.27 16.27
CA THR A 105 2.00 -8.90 17.26
C THR A 105 1.96 -8.07 18.54
N GLY A 106 0.78 -7.61 18.89
CA GLY A 106 0.57 -6.75 20.05
C GLY A 106 0.79 -5.26 19.74
N TYR A 107 0.52 -4.44 20.75
CA TYR A 107 0.79 -3.01 20.74
C TYR A 107 1.50 -2.62 22.04
N MET A 108 2.76 -2.21 21.93
CA MET A 108 3.57 -1.87 23.11
C MET A 108 3.58 -0.35 23.37
N SER A 109 3.87 0.43 22.35
CA SER A 109 3.89 1.89 22.39
C SER A 109 3.80 2.45 20.96
N ASP A 110 3.54 3.74 20.85
CA ASP A 110 3.53 4.46 19.58
C ASP A 110 4.90 4.38 18.87
N ASP A 111 5.98 4.69 19.57
CA ASP A 111 7.34 4.61 19.00
C ASP A 111 7.67 3.20 18.47
N ALA A 112 7.35 2.16 19.24
CA ALA A 112 7.58 0.78 18.84
C ALA A 112 6.73 0.41 17.62
N PHE A 113 5.46 0.83 17.58
CA PHE A 113 4.57 0.57 16.46
C PHE A 113 5.09 1.22 15.17
N TRP A 114 5.42 2.52 15.20
CA TRP A 114 5.92 3.23 14.03
C TRP A 114 7.27 2.66 13.54
N GLY A 115 8.17 2.34 14.46
CA GLY A 115 9.47 1.73 14.11
C GLY A 115 9.33 0.38 13.42
N MET A 116 8.46 -0.48 13.93
CA MET A 116 8.19 -1.80 13.33
C MET A 116 7.45 -1.68 11.99
N LEU A 117 6.43 -0.82 11.90
CA LEU A 117 5.68 -0.61 10.66
C LEU A 117 6.57 -0.03 9.56
N GLY A 118 7.36 0.98 9.88
CA GLY A 118 8.33 1.55 8.94
C GLY A 118 9.32 0.50 8.42
N SER A 119 9.79 -0.37 9.30
CA SER A 119 10.68 -1.46 8.92
C SER A 119 10.01 -2.48 7.99
N LEU A 120 8.73 -2.77 8.18
CA LEU A 120 7.96 -3.66 7.30
C LEU A 120 7.73 -3.04 5.93
N ILE A 121 7.32 -1.77 5.88
CA ILE A 121 7.02 -1.06 4.63
C ILE A 121 8.26 -0.86 3.77
N HIS A 122 9.41 -0.59 4.40
CA HIS A 122 10.67 -0.33 3.69
C HIS A 122 11.52 -1.58 3.44
N LYS A 123 11.08 -2.73 3.92
CA LYS A 123 11.77 -3.99 3.63
C LYS A 123 11.63 -4.30 2.14
N PRO A 124 12.75 -4.44 1.39
CA PRO A 124 12.65 -4.82 -0.01
C PRO A 124 11.90 -6.15 -0.11
N ALA A 125 10.94 -6.22 -1.04
CA ALA A 125 10.26 -7.47 -1.35
C ALA A 125 11.35 -8.52 -1.61
N GLN A 126 11.40 -9.54 -0.75
CA GLN A 126 12.32 -10.65 -0.95
C GLN A 126 11.80 -11.39 -2.18
N SER A 127 12.46 -11.16 -3.32
CA SER A 127 12.26 -11.97 -4.51
C SER A 127 12.64 -13.41 -4.16
N GLN A 128 11.62 -14.24 -4.01
CA GLN A 128 11.77 -15.68 -4.00
C GLN A 128 11.76 -16.18 -5.42
#